data_63c7270674ca5dde0247b6fef3ee4950
#
_entry.id   63c7270674ca5dde0247b6fef3ee4950
#
_cell.length_a   1.000
_cell.length_b   1.000
_cell.length_c   1.000
_cell.angle_alpha   90.00
_cell.angle_beta   90.00
_cell.angle_gamma   90.00
#
_symmetry.space_group_name_H-M   'P 1'
#
loop_
_entity.id
_entity.type
_entity.pdbx_description
1 polymer ?
#
loop_
_entity_poly.entity_id
_entity_poly.type
_entity_poly.pdbx_seq_one_letter_code
_entity_poly.pdbx_strand_id
1 'polypeptide(L)'
;MSDDNIRPMQPALEQPYLDLMRQVLDHGVERADRTGVGTRSIFGHQMRFDLSRGFPLVTTKKLHLRSIIHELLWFLRGDTNIAYLKENGVRIWDEWADEQGELGPVYGYQWRSWPDPRGGHVDQIVNLLEQLRRNPASRRLIVSAWNP
;
A
#
# COMPACT_ATOMS: atom_id res chain seq x y z
N MET A 1 40.01 -16.05 -25.36
CA MET A 1 39.54 -16.68 -24.11
C MET A 1 38.83 -15.59 -23.36
N SER A 2 37.51 -15.61 -23.44
CA SER A 2 36.62 -14.59 -22.89
C SER A 2 36.42 -14.89 -21.39
N ASP A 3 36.93 -14.00 -20.54
CA ASP A 3 36.53 -13.97 -19.13
C ASP A 3 35.03 -13.71 -19.08
N ASP A 4 34.26 -14.76 -18.81
CA ASP A 4 32.87 -14.68 -18.45
C ASP A 4 32.78 -13.91 -17.13
N ASN A 5 32.49 -12.62 -17.27
CA ASN A 5 32.23 -11.70 -16.17
C ASN A 5 30.91 -12.12 -15.53
N ILE A 6 30.90 -13.19 -14.71
CA ILE A 6 29.78 -13.61 -13.88
C ILE A 6 29.59 -12.48 -12.88
N ARG A 7 28.75 -11.51 -13.25
CA ARG A 7 28.25 -10.52 -12.28
C ARG A 7 27.57 -11.30 -11.15
N PRO A 8 27.96 -11.08 -9.89
CA PRO A 8 27.27 -11.73 -8.78
C PRO A 8 25.77 -11.43 -8.90
N MET A 9 24.97 -12.47 -8.87
CA MET A 9 23.51 -12.36 -8.94
C MET A 9 23.05 -11.46 -7.80
N GLN A 10 22.55 -10.28 -8.14
CA GLN A 10 22.08 -9.35 -7.12
C GLN A 10 20.85 -9.98 -6.42
N PRO A 11 20.73 -9.85 -5.09
CA PRO A 11 19.58 -10.35 -4.37
C PRO A 11 18.28 -9.83 -5.00
N ALA A 12 17.26 -10.66 -5.04
CA ALA A 12 15.93 -10.23 -5.52
C ALA A 12 15.44 -9.00 -4.74
N LEU A 13 14.71 -8.10 -5.39
CA LEU A 13 14.18 -6.90 -4.73
C LEU A 13 13.26 -7.22 -3.54
N GLU A 14 12.65 -8.39 -3.55
CA GLU A 14 11.79 -8.88 -2.46
C GLU A 14 12.57 -9.54 -1.31
N GLN A 15 13.89 -9.70 -1.41
CA GLN A 15 14.70 -10.40 -0.39
C GLN A 15 14.50 -9.84 1.03
N PRO A 16 14.45 -8.50 1.25
CA PRO A 16 14.21 -7.97 2.60
C PRO A 16 12.87 -8.44 3.20
N TYR A 17 11.83 -8.62 2.37
CA TYR A 17 10.55 -9.16 2.80
C TYR A 17 10.66 -10.65 3.18
N LEU A 18 11.36 -11.45 2.38
CA LEU A 18 11.57 -12.87 2.64
C LEU A 18 12.38 -13.10 3.93
N ASP A 19 13.40 -12.27 4.16
CA ASP A 19 14.21 -12.30 5.38
C ASP A 19 13.37 -11.95 6.61
N LEU A 20 12.48 -10.93 6.50
CA LEU A 20 11.52 -10.63 7.58
C LEU A 20 10.59 -11.81 7.86
N MET A 21 10.04 -12.43 6.82
CA MET A 21 9.16 -13.60 6.99
C MET A 21 9.86 -14.72 7.73
N ARG A 22 11.11 -15.04 7.37
CA ARG A 22 11.93 -16.04 8.05
C ARG A 22 12.18 -15.65 9.51
N GLN A 23 12.55 -14.39 9.76
CA GLN A 23 12.77 -13.89 11.12
C GLN A 23 11.53 -14.04 12.01
N VAL A 24 10.34 -13.74 11.47
CA VAL A 24 9.07 -13.92 12.20
C VAL A 24 8.81 -15.39 12.49
N LEU A 25 9.08 -16.29 11.53
CA LEU A 25 8.90 -17.73 11.71
C LEU A 25 9.87 -18.31 12.76
N ASP A 26 11.13 -17.90 12.72
CA ASP A 26 12.19 -18.48 13.56
C ASP A 26 12.20 -17.88 14.97
N HIS A 27 11.87 -16.60 15.13
CA HIS A 27 12.05 -15.83 16.37
C HIS A 27 10.80 -15.09 16.85
N GLY A 28 9.68 -15.18 16.12
CA GLY A 28 8.44 -14.51 16.49
C GLY A 28 7.82 -15.07 17.78
N VAL A 29 7.28 -14.18 18.59
CA VAL A 29 6.51 -14.55 19.79
C VAL A 29 5.12 -15.00 19.36
N GLU A 30 4.73 -16.18 19.81
CA GLU A 30 3.38 -16.71 19.57
C GLU A 30 2.36 -16.00 20.47
N ARG A 31 1.22 -15.68 19.89
CA ARG A 31 0.05 -15.15 20.61
C ARG A 31 -1.21 -15.83 20.13
N ALA A 32 -2.07 -16.20 21.05
CA ALA A 32 -3.41 -16.65 20.71
C ALA A 32 -4.23 -15.50 20.12
N ASP A 33 -5.12 -15.83 19.19
CA ASP A 33 -6.09 -14.92 18.61
C ASP A 33 -7.52 -15.47 18.76
N ARG A 34 -8.53 -14.66 18.36
CA ARG A 34 -9.94 -15.07 18.45
C ARG A 34 -10.33 -16.21 17.51
N THR A 35 -9.50 -16.52 16.52
CA THR A 35 -9.78 -17.56 15.51
C THR A 35 -9.23 -18.93 15.92
N GLY A 36 -8.40 -18.99 16.97
CA GLY A 36 -7.74 -20.21 17.45
C GLY A 36 -6.54 -20.65 16.61
N VAL A 37 -6.20 -19.93 15.54
CA VAL A 37 -5.02 -20.21 14.70
C VAL A 37 -3.75 -19.65 15.34
N GLY A 38 -3.87 -18.52 16.03
CA GLY A 38 -2.75 -17.79 16.62
C GLY A 38 -1.97 -16.96 15.61
N THR A 39 -1.06 -16.16 16.14
CA THR A 39 -0.15 -15.32 15.35
C THR A 39 1.26 -15.40 15.87
N ARG A 40 2.25 -15.18 14.99
CA ARG A 40 3.65 -14.95 15.37
C ARG A 40 4.01 -13.51 15.01
N SER A 41 4.69 -12.81 15.93
CA SER A 41 5.08 -11.42 15.73
C SER A 41 6.42 -11.11 16.35
N ILE A 42 7.12 -10.14 15.75
CA ILE A 42 8.29 -9.48 16.32
C ILE A 42 7.95 -8.00 16.55
N PHE A 43 8.64 -7.37 17.48
CA PHE A 43 8.43 -5.95 17.77
C PHE A 43 9.30 -5.09 16.85
N GLY A 44 8.69 -4.62 15.76
CA GLY A 44 9.34 -3.71 14.83
C GLY A 44 10.40 -4.37 13.94
N HIS A 45 10.44 -3.95 12.71
CA HIS A 45 11.46 -4.34 11.73
C HIS A 45 11.57 -3.24 10.68
N GLN A 46 12.78 -2.97 10.20
CA GLN A 46 13.02 -2.01 9.13
C GLN A 46 13.44 -2.74 7.85
N MET A 47 12.67 -2.55 6.78
CA MET A 47 13.07 -2.98 5.43
C MET A 47 13.49 -1.75 4.60
N ARG A 48 14.49 -1.94 3.74
CA ARG A 48 14.94 -0.94 2.79
C ARG A 48 14.90 -1.51 1.38
N PHE A 49 14.31 -0.75 0.45
CA PHE A 49 14.21 -1.12 -0.95
C PHE A 49 14.86 -0.04 -1.83
N ASP A 50 15.78 -0.45 -2.68
CA ASP A 50 16.38 0.42 -3.68
C ASP A 50 15.49 0.50 -4.92
N LEU A 51 14.66 1.53 -5.00
CA LEU A 51 13.70 1.71 -6.10
C LEU A 51 14.37 2.03 -7.44
N SER A 52 15.67 2.39 -7.47
CA SER A 52 16.41 2.54 -8.73
C SER A 52 16.57 1.21 -9.46
N ARG A 53 16.45 0.09 -8.76
CA ARG A 53 16.50 -1.28 -9.28
C ARG A 53 15.15 -1.80 -9.76
N GLY A 54 14.07 -1.10 -9.46
CA GLY A 54 12.69 -1.48 -9.81
C GLY A 54 11.74 -1.46 -8.61
N PHE A 55 10.50 -1.81 -8.87
CA PHE A 55 9.47 -1.92 -7.83
C PHE A 55 9.59 -3.28 -7.10
N PRO A 56 9.61 -3.32 -5.76
CA PRO A 56 9.79 -4.55 -4.97
C PRO A 56 8.51 -5.40 -4.90
N LEU A 57 8.01 -5.81 -6.06
CA LEU A 57 6.82 -6.67 -6.13
C LEU A 57 7.18 -8.08 -5.62
N VAL A 58 6.41 -8.58 -4.66
CA VAL A 58 6.57 -9.95 -4.16
C VAL A 58 6.15 -10.95 -5.25
N THR A 59 7.03 -11.91 -5.58
CA THR A 59 6.81 -12.94 -6.60
C THR A 59 6.56 -14.33 -6.03
N THR A 60 6.84 -14.55 -4.75
CA THR A 60 6.60 -15.80 -4.03
C THR A 60 5.12 -16.07 -3.73
N LYS A 61 4.27 -15.06 -3.96
CA LYS A 61 2.82 -15.15 -3.91
C LYS A 61 2.22 -14.61 -5.20
N LYS A 62 1.20 -15.27 -5.73
CA LYS A 62 0.46 -14.74 -6.89
C LYS A 62 -0.33 -13.51 -6.48
N LEU A 63 0.16 -12.33 -6.84
CA LEU A 63 -0.52 -11.06 -6.62
C LEU A 63 -1.42 -10.73 -7.82
N HIS A 64 -2.62 -10.22 -7.55
CA HIS A 64 -3.53 -9.74 -8.58
C HIS A 64 -3.25 -8.26 -8.87
N LEU A 65 -2.16 -7.99 -9.61
CA LEU A 65 -1.63 -6.65 -9.86
C LEU A 65 -2.68 -5.69 -10.45
N ARG A 66 -3.59 -6.21 -11.30
CA ARG A 66 -4.69 -5.42 -11.87
C ARG A 66 -5.55 -4.80 -10.76
N SER A 67 -5.95 -5.59 -9.76
CA SER A 67 -6.74 -5.06 -8.63
C SER A 67 -5.98 -3.99 -7.87
N ILE A 68 -4.70 -4.20 -7.58
CA ILE A 68 -3.87 -3.24 -6.85
C ILE A 68 -3.79 -1.90 -7.59
N ILE A 69 -3.57 -1.93 -8.91
CA ILE A 69 -3.46 -0.71 -9.73
C ILE A 69 -4.80 0.03 -9.79
N HIS A 70 -5.90 -0.69 -10.09
CA HIS A 70 -7.22 -0.05 -10.21
C HIS A 70 -7.72 0.48 -8.87
N GLU A 71 -7.48 -0.22 -7.76
CA GLU A 71 -7.80 0.26 -6.43
C GLU A 71 -7.05 1.57 -6.11
N LEU A 72 -5.74 1.62 -6.36
CA LEU A 72 -4.96 2.84 -6.14
C LEU A 72 -5.46 4.00 -7.01
N LEU A 73 -5.76 3.76 -8.29
CA LEU A 73 -6.30 4.78 -9.18
C LEU A 73 -7.67 5.27 -8.73
N TRP A 74 -8.49 4.39 -8.19
CA TRP A 74 -9.80 4.69 -7.63
C TRP A 74 -9.67 5.58 -6.37
N PHE A 75 -8.77 5.26 -5.44
CA PHE A 75 -8.46 6.13 -4.29
C PHE A 75 -7.95 7.50 -4.72
N LEU A 76 -7.03 7.55 -5.70
CA LEU A 76 -6.48 8.81 -6.20
C LEU A 76 -7.52 9.70 -6.90
N ARG A 77 -8.62 9.14 -7.41
CA ARG A 77 -9.76 9.90 -7.93
C ARG A 77 -10.66 10.47 -6.83
N GLY A 78 -10.55 9.95 -5.61
CA GLY A 78 -11.44 10.30 -4.51
C GLY A 78 -12.80 9.60 -4.59
N ASP A 79 -12.91 8.57 -5.43
CA ASP A 79 -14.13 7.81 -5.61
C ASP A 79 -14.48 6.99 -4.35
N THR A 80 -15.79 6.83 -4.12
CA THR A 80 -16.37 5.99 -3.06
C THR A 80 -17.32 4.94 -3.63
N ASN A 81 -17.71 5.06 -4.91
CA ASN A 81 -18.56 4.10 -5.61
C ASN A 81 -17.72 3.06 -6.35
N ILE A 82 -18.09 1.78 -6.21
CA ILE A 82 -17.35 0.64 -6.77
C ILE A 82 -17.62 0.39 -8.26
N ALA A 83 -18.43 1.20 -8.95
CA ALA A 83 -18.76 1.01 -10.35
C ALA A 83 -17.50 0.93 -11.24
N TYR A 84 -16.56 1.87 -11.08
CA TYR A 84 -15.29 1.84 -11.77
C TYR A 84 -14.49 0.55 -11.53
N LEU A 85 -14.48 0.05 -10.31
CA LEU A 85 -13.78 -1.19 -9.96
C LEU A 85 -14.43 -2.39 -10.66
N LYS A 86 -15.76 -2.48 -10.64
CA LYS A 86 -16.53 -3.54 -11.33
C LYS A 86 -16.32 -3.53 -12.85
N GLU A 87 -16.35 -2.36 -13.49
CA GLU A 87 -16.06 -2.18 -14.91
C GLU A 87 -14.67 -2.69 -15.29
N ASN A 88 -13.72 -2.61 -14.36
CA ASN A 88 -12.35 -3.09 -14.54
C ASN A 88 -12.11 -4.50 -13.99
N GLY A 89 -13.17 -5.25 -13.65
CA GLY A 89 -13.09 -6.63 -13.18
C GLY A 89 -12.48 -6.77 -11.79
N VAL A 90 -12.52 -5.72 -10.97
CA VAL A 90 -12.02 -5.70 -9.60
C VAL A 90 -13.19 -5.79 -8.63
N ARG A 91 -13.17 -6.80 -7.75
CA ARG A 91 -14.30 -7.17 -6.88
C ARG A 91 -13.96 -7.14 -5.40
N ILE A 92 -12.79 -6.63 -5.04
CA ILE A 92 -12.26 -6.69 -3.66
C ILE A 92 -13.07 -5.83 -2.65
N TRP A 93 -13.96 -4.97 -3.13
CA TRP A 93 -14.81 -4.11 -2.33
C TRP A 93 -16.30 -4.45 -2.41
N ASP A 94 -16.70 -5.47 -3.19
CA ASP A 94 -18.11 -5.80 -3.48
C ASP A 94 -18.93 -6.09 -2.21
N GLU A 95 -18.33 -6.74 -1.21
CA GLU A 95 -19.03 -7.17 0.01
C GLU A 95 -19.28 -6.04 1.03
N TRP A 96 -18.63 -4.88 0.86
CA TRP A 96 -18.80 -3.73 1.75
C TRP A 96 -19.65 -2.61 1.17
N ALA A 97 -19.95 -2.68 -0.13
CA ALA A 97 -20.76 -1.68 -0.80
C ALA A 97 -22.25 -1.92 -0.56
N ASP A 98 -23.01 -0.82 -0.51
CA ASP A 98 -24.46 -0.89 -0.48
C ASP A 98 -25.06 -1.31 -1.85
N GLU A 99 -26.40 -1.33 -1.94
CA GLU A 99 -27.12 -1.71 -3.16
C GLU A 99 -26.83 -0.77 -4.35
N GLN A 100 -26.46 0.47 -4.08
CA GLN A 100 -26.08 1.48 -5.07
C GLN A 100 -24.60 1.43 -5.43
N GLY A 101 -23.82 0.58 -4.76
CA GLY A 101 -22.39 0.46 -4.95
C GLY A 101 -21.56 1.49 -4.17
N GLU A 102 -22.15 2.16 -3.19
CA GLU A 102 -21.47 3.16 -2.36
C GLU A 102 -20.86 2.53 -1.11
N LEU A 103 -19.70 3.05 -0.72
CA LEU A 103 -18.96 2.66 0.49
C LEU A 103 -18.99 3.76 1.56
N GLY A 104 -19.43 4.97 1.20
CA GLY A 104 -19.28 6.14 2.05
C GLY A 104 -17.82 6.63 2.12
N PRO A 105 -17.44 7.39 3.16
CA PRO A 105 -16.14 8.06 3.24
C PRO A 105 -15.00 7.08 3.54
N VAL A 106 -14.50 6.41 2.49
CA VAL A 106 -13.31 5.54 2.54
C VAL A 106 -12.04 6.30 2.13
N TYR A 107 -10.94 5.60 1.88
CA TYR A 107 -9.61 6.17 1.67
C TYR A 107 -9.54 7.25 0.58
N GLY A 108 -10.23 7.08 -0.53
CA GLY A 108 -10.27 8.08 -1.60
C GLY A 108 -10.87 9.41 -1.13
N TYR A 109 -11.96 9.36 -0.39
CA TYR A 109 -12.57 10.55 0.22
C TYR A 109 -11.63 11.22 1.21
N GLN A 110 -10.98 10.43 2.08
CA GLN A 110 -10.03 10.95 3.07
C GLN A 110 -8.82 11.61 2.43
N TRP A 111 -8.34 11.08 1.32
CA TRP A 111 -7.18 11.62 0.61
C TRP A 111 -7.51 12.89 -0.19
N ARG A 112 -8.71 12.96 -0.77
CA ARG A 112 -9.03 13.97 -1.77
C ARG A 112 -10.03 15.02 -1.32
N SER A 113 -10.83 14.78 -0.30
CA SER A 113 -11.94 15.67 0.07
C SER A 113 -12.33 15.57 1.54
N TRP A 114 -11.35 15.56 2.46
CA TRP A 114 -11.66 15.50 3.88
C TRP A 114 -12.20 16.86 4.37
N PRO A 115 -13.30 16.89 5.15
CA PRO A 115 -13.87 18.13 5.68
C PRO A 115 -12.87 18.89 6.56
N ASP A 116 -12.71 20.19 6.34
CA ASP A 116 -11.99 21.10 7.25
C ASP A 116 -12.97 21.67 8.28
N PRO A 117 -12.71 21.57 9.60
CA PRO A 117 -13.57 22.16 10.63
C PRO A 117 -13.82 23.66 10.48
N ARG A 118 -12.95 24.37 9.74
CA ARG A 118 -13.08 25.82 9.44
C ARG A 118 -13.91 26.10 8.19
N GLY A 119 -14.42 25.06 7.54
CA GLY A 119 -15.18 25.10 6.29
C GLY A 119 -14.34 24.71 5.08
N GLY A 120 -14.97 24.06 4.09
CA GLY A 120 -14.32 23.53 2.90
C GLY A 120 -13.77 22.13 3.07
N HIS A 121 -12.82 21.76 2.24
CA HIS A 121 -12.24 20.41 2.18
C HIS A 121 -10.72 20.47 1.97
N VAL A 122 -10.02 19.47 2.51
CA VAL A 122 -8.58 19.29 2.34
C VAL A 122 -8.33 18.20 1.29
N ASP A 123 -7.61 18.54 0.24
CA ASP A 123 -7.05 17.58 -0.73
C ASP A 123 -5.59 17.30 -0.37
N GLN A 124 -5.34 16.18 0.31
CA GLN A 124 -4.01 15.81 0.77
C GLN A 124 -3.07 15.49 -0.39
N ILE A 125 -3.58 14.94 -1.50
CA ILE A 125 -2.77 14.57 -2.66
C ILE A 125 -2.28 15.84 -3.38
N VAL A 126 -3.14 16.83 -3.58
CA VAL A 126 -2.73 18.11 -4.16
C VAL A 126 -1.68 18.79 -3.27
N ASN A 127 -1.93 18.86 -1.97
CA ASN A 127 -0.99 19.44 -1.01
C ASN A 127 0.37 18.73 -1.01
N LEU A 128 0.38 17.40 -1.09
CA LEU A 128 1.59 16.57 -1.18
C LEU A 128 2.38 16.92 -2.46
N LEU A 129 1.72 16.95 -3.62
CA LEU A 129 2.36 17.25 -4.90
C LEU A 129 2.96 18.66 -4.93
N GLU A 130 2.27 19.64 -4.37
CA GLU A 130 2.80 21.00 -4.23
C GLU A 130 4.03 21.07 -3.33
N GLN A 131 3.99 20.36 -2.20
CA GLN A 131 5.14 20.29 -1.30
C GLN A 131 6.34 19.59 -1.95
N LEU A 132 6.10 18.49 -2.67
CA LEU A 132 7.16 17.79 -3.41
C LEU A 132 7.82 18.69 -4.45
N ARG A 133 7.05 19.54 -5.15
CA ARG A 133 7.60 20.48 -6.13
C ARG A 133 8.44 21.60 -5.48
N ARG A 134 8.00 22.09 -4.32
CA ARG A 134 8.64 23.22 -3.63
C ARG A 134 9.80 22.79 -2.74
N ASN A 135 9.67 21.67 -2.05
CA ASN A 135 10.65 21.17 -1.08
C ASN A 135 10.61 19.62 -0.99
N PRO A 136 11.23 18.91 -1.94
CA PRO A 136 11.21 17.44 -1.95
C PRO A 136 11.90 16.80 -0.75
N ALA A 137 12.75 17.53 -0.01
CA ALA A 137 13.41 17.07 1.22
C ALA A 137 12.59 17.36 2.49
N SER A 138 11.33 17.82 2.36
CA SER A 138 10.47 18.09 3.51
C SER A 138 10.21 16.81 4.33
N ARG A 139 10.27 16.94 5.65
CA ARG A 139 9.87 15.87 6.60
C ARG A 139 8.36 15.83 6.84
N ARG A 140 7.57 16.63 6.10
CA ARG A 140 6.12 16.77 6.25
C ARG A 140 5.35 16.32 5.02
N LEU A 141 5.97 15.44 4.21
CA LEU A 141 5.33 14.81 3.06
C LEU A 141 4.51 13.62 3.59
N ILE A 142 3.27 13.88 3.96
CA ILE A 142 2.39 12.92 4.64
C ILE A 142 1.03 12.92 3.95
N VAL A 143 0.50 11.72 3.70
CA VAL A 143 -0.91 11.46 3.40
C VAL A 143 -1.42 10.50 4.46
N SER A 144 -2.52 10.85 5.13
CA SER A 144 -3.11 10.03 6.19
C SER A 144 -4.50 9.55 5.79
N ALA A 145 -4.77 8.28 6.03
CA ALA A 145 -6.11 7.70 5.89
C ALA A 145 -6.74 7.42 7.27
N TRP A 146 -6.12 7.86 8.35
CA TRP A 146 -6.72 7.79 9.68
C TRP A 146 -7.90 8.74 9.76
N ASN A 147 -9.00 8.23 10.31
CA ASN A 147 -10.15 9.02 10.69
C ASN A 147 -10.25 8.94 12.22
N PRO A 148 -9.82 9.98 12.95
CA PRO A 148 -9.87 10.01 14.41
C PRO A 148 -11.31 10.18 14.91
#